data_f16ae7f70b50ac9838590911d1ce5fc9
#
_entry.id   f16ae7f70b50ac9838590911d1ce5fc9
#
_cell.length_a   1.000
_cell.length_b   1.000
_cell.length_c   1.000
_cell.angle_alpha   90.00
_cell.angle_beta   90.00
_cell.angle_gamma   90.00
#
_symmetry.space_group_name_H-M   'P 1'
#
loop_
_entity.id
_entity.type
_entity.pdbx_description
1 polymer ?
#
loop_
_entity_poly.entity_id
_entity_poly.type
_entity_poly.pdbx_seq_one_letter_code
_entity_poly.pdbx_strand_id
1 'polypeptide(L)'
;MVLIMLTPTESAQALALPLFLEMVPCGFPSPAQDYVEKELDLNEYCIRHRSATYYLRAHGDSMRDGFLFNGDLLVVDSAMKPEHGDIVVAGMGAEFTVKRLMTRPRLCLQPMNPAFPPIYPDPDELQIFGVVTHIIHRTREVMKCLD
;
A
#
# COMPACT_ATOMS: atom_id res chain seq x y z
N MET A 1 -6.54 12.95 -10.14
CA MET A 1 -5.44 12.59 -9.23
C MET A 1 -4.12 12.89 -9.92
N VAL A 2 -3.31 13.77 -9.37
CA VAL A 2 -1.98 14.05 -9.92
C VAL A 2 -1.03 12.98 -9.37
N LEU A 3 -0.47 12.18 -10.27
CA LEU A 3 0.51 11.15 -9.91
C LEU A 3 1.87 11.84 -9.74
N ILE A 4 2.27 12.15 -8.52
CA ILE A 4 3.63 12.58 -8.24
C ILE A 4 4.44 11.33 -7.95
N MET A 5 5.22 10.89 -8.93
CA MET A 5 6.15 9.77 -8.75
C MET A 5 7.34 10.26 -7.94
N LEU A 6 7.35 9.94 -6.65
CA LEU A 6 8.49 10.15 -5.79
C LEU A 6 9.32 8.88 -5.74
N THR A 7 10.38 8.82 -6.50
CA THR A 7 11.32 7.69 -6.43
C THR A 7 12.21 7.82 -5.18
N PRO A 8 12.53 6.70 -4.51
CA PRO A 8 13.48 6.74 -3.39
C PRO A 8 14.81 7.30 -3.86
N THR A 9 15.40 8.20 -3.08
CA THR A 9 16.72 8.75 -3.37
C THR A 9 17.79 7.69 -3.13
N GLU A 10 18.65 7.44 -4.10
CA GLU A 10 19.75 6.47 -3.99
C GLU A 10 20.75 6.83 -2.87
N SER A 11 20.78 8.08 -2.47
CA SER A 11 21.69 8.61 -1.46
C SER A 11 21.14 8.59 -0.03
N ALA A 12 19.94 8.04 0.20
CA ALA A 12 19.37 7.99 1.54
C ALA A 12 20.20 7.06 2.44
N GLN A 13 20.61 7.57 3.61
CA GLN A 13 21.29 6.75 4.61
C GLN A 13 20.34 5.69 5.17
N ALA A 14 20.87 4.49 5.40
CA ALA A 14 20.14 3.45 6.10
C ALA A 14 19.79 3.92 7.52
N LEU A 15 18.55 3.66 7.94
CA LEU A 15 18.08 3.95 9.28
C LEU A 15 17.49 2.69 9.88
N ALA A 16 18.34 1.99 10.65
CA ALA A 16 17.91 0.82 11.39
C ALA A 16 17.48 1.23 12.80
N LEU A 17 16.26 0.85 13.16
CA LEU A 17 15.67 1.11 14.47
C LEU A 17 15.35 -0.20 15.19
N PRO A 18 15.29 -0.21 16.54
CA PRO A 18 14.99 -1.42 17.28
C PRO A 18 13.62 -2.01 16.92
N LEU A 19 13.60 -3.30 16.65
CA LEU A 19 12.39 -4.10 16.53
C LEU A 19 12.34 -5.09 17.67
N PHE A 20 11.29 -5.01 18.49
CA PHE A 20 11.05 -5.97 19.54
C PHE A 20 10.39 -7.21 18.93
N LEU A 21 10.96 -8.36 19.19
CA LEU A 21 10.53 -9.62 18.55
C LEU A 21 9.25 -10.18 19.17
N GLU A 22 8.93 -9.76 20.38
CA GLU A 22 7.72 -10.22 21.05
C GLU A 22 6.49 -9.50 20.49
N MET A 23 5.48 -10.29 20.13
CA MET A 23 4.23 -9.73 19.65
C MET A 23 3.42 -9.13 20.79
N VAL A 24 2.96 -7.90 20.59
CA VAL A 24 2.09 -7.21 21.56
C VAL A 24 0.64 -7.55 21.24
N PRO A 25 -0.10 -8.12 22.19
CA PRO A 25 -1.52 -8.42 21.97
C PRO A 25 -2.34 -7.13 21.85
N CYS A 26 -3.22 -7.11 20.86
CA CYS A 26 -4.16 -6.00 20.66
C CYS A 26 -5.49 -6.20 21.40
N GLY A 27 -5.65 -7.30 22.09
CA GLY A 27 -6.79 -7.60 22.95
C GLY A 27 -6.44 -7.47 24.43
N PHE A 28 -6.53 -8.57 25.14
CA PHE A 28 -6.15 -8.60 26.56
C PHE A 28 -4.63 -8.57 26.71
N PRO A 29 -4.11 -7.84 27.71
CA PRO A 29 -2.67 -7.80 27.95
C PRO A 29 -2.15 -9.17 28.37
N SER A 30 -0.95 -9.50 27.89
CA SER A 30 -0.19 -10.67 28.32
C SER A 30 0.93 -10.25 29.29
N PRO A 31 1.39 -11.17 30.17
CA PRO A 31 2.56 -10.90 30.99
C PRO A 31 3.76 -10.53 30.12
N ALA A 32 4.54 -9.54 30.58
CA ALA A 32 5.79 -9.20 29.91
C ALA A 32 6.78 -10.37 30.04
N GLN A 33 7.38 -10.74 28.90
CA GLN A 33 8.43 -11.76 28.85
C GLN A 33 9.74 -11.14 28.39
N ASP A 34 10.82 -11.87 28.56
CA ASP A 34 12.10 -11.46 28.00
C ASP A 34 12.02 -11.45 26.47
N TYR A 35 12.46 -10.37 25.84
CA TYR A 35 12.45 -10.23 24.40
C TYR A 35 13.84 -9.92 23.87
N VAL A 36 14.08 -10.34 22.64
CA VAL A 36 15.31 -10.05 21.92
C VAL A 36 15.02 -8.95 20.90
N GLU A 37 15.80 -7.88 20.97
CA GLU A 37 15.75 -6.80 20.00
C GLU A 37 16.39 -7.22 18.68
N LYS A 38 15.81 -6.77 17.59
CA LYS A 38 16.37 -6.84 16.25
C LYS A 38 16.34 -5.44 15.66
N GLU A 39 17.25 -5.14 14.78
CA GLU A 39 17.21 -3.88 14.03
C GLU A 39 16.38 -4.04 12.74
N LEU A 40 15.60 -3.02 12.42
CA LEU A 40 14.78 -2.96 11.23
C LEU A 40 14.97 -1.62 10.52
N ASP A 41 15.30 -1.67 9.24
CA ASP A 41 15.22 -0.52 8.33
C ASP A 41 13.94 -0.66 7.49
N LEU A 42 13.02 0.30 7.62
CA LEU A 42 11.75 0.26 6.89
C LEU A 42 11.95 0.30 5.38
N ASN A 43 12.97 0.95 4.88
CA ASN A 43 13.27 0.97 3.44
C ASN A 43 13.58 -0.44 2.93
N GLU A 44 14.41 -1.18 3.64
CA GLU A 44 14.70 -2.58 3.29
C GLU A 44 13.47 -3.47 3.45
N TYR A 45 12.70 -3.25 4.49
CA TYR A 45 11.51 -4.05 4.79
C TYR A 45 10.41 -3.88 3.76
N CYS A 46 10.16 -2.65 3.33
CA CYS A 46 9.04 -2.31 2.44
C CYS A 46 9.41 -2.32 0.95
N ILE A 47 10.68 -2.10 0.60
CA ILE A 47 11.10 -1.85 -0.77
C ILE A 47 12.01 -2.98 -1.25
N ARG A 48 11.48 -3.82 -2.13
CA ARG A 48 12.22 -4.92 -2.75
C ARG A 48 12.92 -4.48 -4.04
N HIS A 49 12.26 -3.64 -4.84
CA HIS A 49 12.75 -3.19 -6.15
C HIS A 49 12.87 -1.66 -6.13
N ARG A 50 14.03 -1.15 -5.70
CA ARG A 50 14.24 0.31 -5.49
C ARG A 50 13.92 1.14 -6.72
N SER A 51 14.38 0.73 -7.90
CA SER A 51 14.18 1.47 -9.15
C SER A 51 12.76 1.40 -9.70
N ALA A 52 11.93 0.50 -9.17
CA ALA A 52 10.56 0.26 -9.62
C ALA A 52 9.52 0.53 -8.54
N THR A 53 9.92 1.07 -7.40
CA THR A 53 9.03 1.38 -6.28
C THR A 53 8.76 2.88 -6.23
N TYR A 54 7.51 3.23 -6.01
CA TYR A 54 7.09 4.62 -5.82
C TYR A 54 6.01 4.71 -4.74
N TYR A 55 5.73 5.93 -4.30
CA TYR A 55 4.72 6.19 -3.29
C TYR A 55 3.52 6.90 -3.89
N LEU A 56 2.34 6.55 -3.41
CA LEU A 56 1.09 7.23 -3.73
C LEU A 56 0.35 7.60 -2.46
N ARG A 57 -0.38 8.71 -2.51
CA ARG A 57 -1.33 9.05 -1.46
C ARG A 57 -2.73 8.67 -1.91
N ALA A 58 -3.42 7.91 -1.09
CA ALA A 58 -4.77 7.46 -1.36
C ALA A 58 -5.79 8.58 -1.17
N HIS A 59 -6.84 8.57 -2.00
CA HIS A 59 -7.96 9.47 -1.89
C HIS A 59 -9.27 8.71 -2.03
N GLY A 60 -10.22 8.98 -1.15
CA GLY A 60 -11.55 8.39 -1.19
C GLY A 60 -11.71 7.17 -0.30
N ASP A 61 -12.90 6.58 -0.32
CA ASP A 61 -13.34 5.55 0.61
C ASP A 61 -13.59 4.18 -0.03
N SER A 62 -13.28 4.01 -1.30
CA SER A 62 -13.62 2.79 -2.04
C SER A 62 -12.92 1.52 -1.54
N MET A 63 -11.88 1.67 -0.74
CA MET A 63 -11.08 0.57 -0.22
C MET A 63 -11.10 0.46 1.32
N ARG A 64 -12.07 1.10 1.95
CA ARG A 64 -12.19 1.20 3.40
C ARG A 64 -12.17 -0.17 4.10
N ASP A 65 -12.90 -1.14 3.60
CA ASP A 65 -12.99 -2.47 4.20
C ASP A 65 -11.72 -3.31 3.98
N GLY A 66 -10.81 -2.83 3.12
CA GLY A 66 -9.46 -3.35 2.95
C GLY A 66 -8.43 -2.62 3.80
N PHE A 67 -8.88 -1.82 4.76
CA PHE A 67 -8.02 -1.04 5.68
C PHE A 67 -7.14 -0.03 4.96
N LEU A 68 -7.63 0.49 3.85
CA LEU A 68 -7.00 1.56 3.08
C LEU A 68 -7.92 2.78 3.12
N PHE A 69 -7.46 3.84 3.78
CA PHE A 69 -8.26 5.02 4.07
C PHE A 69 -7.76 6.23 3.31
N ASN A 70 -8.65 7.21 3.17
CA ASN A 70 -8.29 8.50 2.59
C ASN A 70 -7.07 9.11 3.30
N GLY A 71 -6.07 9.52 2.53
CA GLY A 71 -4.84 10.11 3.05
C GLY A 71 -3.72 9.13 3.36
N ASP A 72 -3.96 7.82 3.28
CA ASP A 72 -2.93 6.82 3.51
C ASP A 72 -1.83 6.88 2.45
N LEU A 73 -0.61 6.55 2.87
CA LEU A 73 0.54 6.43 1.98
C LEU A 73 0.68 4.99 1.50
N LEU A 74 0.74 4.81 0.20
CA LEU A 74 0.88 3.49 -0.43
C LEU A 74 2.32 3.30 -0.92
N VAL A 75 2.88 2.14 -0.64
CA VAL A 75 4.12 1.68 -1.25
C VAL A 75 3.75 0.81 -2.44
N VAL A 76 4.15 1.21 -3.64
CA VAL A 76 3.76 0.57 -4.89
C VAL A 76 4.98 0.03 -5.62
N ASP A 77 4.97 -1.26 -5.92
CA ASP A 77 6.04 -1.93 -6.65
C ASP A 77 5.57 -2.25 -8.08
N SER A 78 6.16 -1.56 -9.05
CA SER A 78 5.80 -1.73 -10.46
C SER A 78 6.52 -2.91 -11.14
N ALA A 79 7.50 -3.52 -10.48
CA ALA A 79 8.21 -4.71 -10.98
C ALA A 79 7.51 -6.01 -10.61
N MET A 80 6.59 -6.00 -9.65
CA MET A 80 5.83 -7.18 -9.29
C MET A 80 4.76 -7.49 -10.33
N LYS A 81 4.63 -8.76 -10.66
CA LYS A 81 3.53 -9.25 -11.51
C LYS A 81 2.24 -9.27 -10.68
N PRO A 82 1.18 -8.58 -11.11
CA PRO A 82 -0.08 -8.59 -10.40
C PRO A 82 -0.72 -9.98 -10.39
N GLU A 83 -1.26 -10.37 -9.25
CA GLU A 83 -1.95 -11.64 -9.05
C GLU A 83 -3.37 -11.41 -8.51
N HIS A 84 -4.19 -12.44 -8.61
CA HIS A 84 -5.54 -12.43 -8.06
C HIS A 84 -5.53 -12.08 -6.57
N GLY A 85 -6.31 -11.09 -6.17
CA GLY A 85 -6.40 -10.64 -4.80
C GLY A 85 -5.47 -9.49 -4.43
N ASP A 86 -4.52 -9.15 -5.27
CA ASP A 86 -3.63 -8.01 -5.02
C ASP A 86 -4.39 -6.68 -5.05
N ILE A 87 -3.95 -5.75 -4.22
CA ILE A 87 -4.34 -4.35 -4.36
C ILE A 87 -3.42 -3.71 -5.39
N VAL A 88 -3.98 -3.14 -6.42
CA VAL A 88 -3.22 -2.62 -7.56
C VAL A 88 -3.57 -1.17 -7.84
N VAL A 89 -2.61 -0.47 -8.45
CA VAL A 89 -2.85 0.83 -9.09
C VAL A 89 -3.17 0.55 -10.54
N ALA A 90 -4.37 0.86 -10.96
CA ALA A 90 -4.88 0.59 -12.30
C ALA A 90 -5.25 1.87 -13.02
N GLY A 91 -5.05 1.88 -14.33
CA GLY A 91 -5.46 2.96 -15.22
C GLY A 91 -6.41 2.44 -16.30
N MET A 92 -7.41 3.24 -16.58
CA MET A 92 -8.36 3.05 -17.68
C MET A 92 -8.55 4.39 -18.36
N GLY A 93 -8.04 4.52 -19.59
CA GLY A 93 -8.01 5.81 -20.26
C GLY A 93 -7.17 6.83 -19.50
N ALA A 94 -7.78 7.97 -19.13
CA ALA A 94 -7.10 9.04 -18.41
C ALA A 94 -7.25 8.95 -16.88
N GLU A 95 -7.94 7.93 -16.36
CA GLU A 95 -8.24 7.80 -14.95
C GLU A 95 -7.38 6.72 -14.28
N PHE A 96 -6.96 7.01 -13.04
CA PHE A 96 -6.24 6.07 -12.18
C PHE A 96 -7.09 5.73 -10.96
N THR A 97 -7.00 4.50 -10.52
CA THR A 97 -7.70 4.03 -9.32
C THR A 97 -6.89 2.98 -8.59
N VAL A 98 -7.18 2.81 -7.30
CA VAL A 98 -6.64 1.74 -6.46
C VAL A 98 -7.79 0.81 -6.14
N LYS A 99 -7.66 -0.45 -6.52
CA LYS A 99 -8.69 -1.48 -6.34
C LYS A 99 -8.04 -2.83 -6.10
N ARG A 100 -8.84 -3.77 -5.64
CA ARG A 100 -8.43 -5.17 -5.56
C ARG A 100 -8.62 -5.83 -6.91
N LEU A 101 -7.55 -6.43 -7.42
CA LEU A 101 -7.59 -7.16 -8.67
C LEU A 101 -8.20 -8.54 -8.47
N MET A 102 -9.26 -8.82 -9.21
CA MET A 102 -9.87 -10.14 -9.28
C MET A 102 -9.73 -10.65 -10.70
N THR A 103 -9.10 -11.82 -10.88
CA THR A 103 -8.91 -12.41 -12.21
C THR A 103 -9.91 -13.53 -12.49
N ARG A 104 -10.57 -14.01 -11.48
CA ARG A 104 -11.59 -15.08 -11.57
C ARG A 104 -12.76 -14.82 -10.62
N PRO A 105 -13.98 -15.19 -10.96
CA PRO A 105 -14.40 -15.89 -12.19
C PRO A 105 -14.25 -15.05 -13.46
N ARG A 106 -14.10 -13.73 -13.34
CA ARG A 106 -13.83 -12.83 -14.47
C ARG A 106 -12.96 -11.65 -14.00
N LEU A 107 -12.32 -10.98 -14.94
CA LEU A 107 -11.51 -9.81 -14.64
C LEU A 107 -12.36 -8.70 -14.03
N CYS A 108 -11.97 -8.23 -12.87
CA CYS A 108 -12.69 -7.23 -12.10
C CYS A 108 -11.72 -6.40 -11.27
N LEU A 109 -11.96 -5.10 -11.20
CA LEU A 109 -11.36 -4.21 -10.21
C LEU A 109 -12.40 -4.02 -9.10
N GLN A 110 -12.18 -4.73 -7.99
CA GLN A 110 -13.14 -4.81 -6.90
C GLN A 110 -12.86 -3.73 -5.86
N PRO A 111 -13.79 -2.80 -5.60
CA PRO A 111 -13.72 -1.95 -4.43
C PRO A 111 -13.94 -2.78 -3.17
N MET A 112 -13.37 -2.33 -2.07
CA MET A 112 -13.58 -2.94 -0.76
C MET A 112 -14.47 -2.04 0.10
N ASN A 113 -15.62 -1.72 -0.45
CA ASN A 113 -16.68 -0.94 0.18
C ASN A 113 -17.96 -1.18 -0.61
N PRO A 114 -19.04 -1.68 0.05
CA PRO A 114 -20.30 -1.99 -0.64
C PRO A 114 -20.98 -0.79 -1.31
N ALA A 115 -20.64 0.43 -0.90
CA ALA A 115 -21.20 1.65 -1.51
C ALA A 115 -20.65 1.92 -2.91
N PHE A 116 -19.61 1.22 -3.35
CA PHE A 116 -18.97 1.39 -4.66
C PHE A 116 -19.18 0.14 -5.51
N PRO A 117 -19.58 0.30 -6.78
CA PRO A 117 -19.77 -0.84 -7.67
C PRO A 117 -18.43 -1.40 -8.16
N PRO A 118 -18.36 -2.72 -8.41
CA PRO A 118 -17.20 -3.31 -9.07
C PRO A 118 -17.07 -2.79 -10.50
N ILE A 119 -15.81 -2.72 -10.96
CA ILE A 119 -15.47 -2.28 -12.30
C ILE A 119 -15.03 -3.50 -13.12
N TYR A 120 -15.63 -3.70 -14.28
CA TYR A 120 -15.28 -4.78 -15.20
C TYR A 120 -14.61 -4.18 -16.44
N PRO A 121 -13.28 -3.98 -16.38
CA PRO A 121 -12.55 -3.35 -17.48
C PRO A 121 -12.43 -4.28 -18.68
N ASP A 122 -12.30 -3.69 -19.86
CA ASP A 122 -11.80 -4.40 -21.02
C ASP A 122 -10.33 -4.77 -20.77
N PRO A 123 -9.93 -6.06 -20.89
CA PRO A 123 -8.54 -6.47 -20.70
C PRO A 123 -7.54 -5.71 -21.57
N ASP A 124 -7.96 -5.28 -22.77
CA ASP A 124 -7.10 -4.55 -23.70
C ASP A 124 -6.91 -3.08 -23.30
N GLU A 125 -7.80 -2.54 -22.48
CA GLU A 125 -7.75 -1.15 -22.01
C GLU A 125 -7.17 -1.01 -20.60
N LEU A 126 -7.14 -2.10 -19.84
CA LEU A 126 -6.63 -2.11 -18.48
C LEU A 126 -5.11 -2.05 -18.47
N GLN A 127 -4.57 -1.05 -17.80
CA GLN A 127 -3.16 -0.96 -17.50
C GLN A 127 -2.94 -0.99 -15.99
N ILE A 128 -2.04 -1.86 -15.53
CA ILE A 128 -1.67 -1.94 -14.12
C ILE A 128 -0.30 -1.31 -13.95
N PHE A 129 -0.23 -0.30 -13.10
CA PHE A 129 0.98 0.49 -12.85
C PHE A 129 1.82 -0.04 -11.70
N GLY A 130 1.27 -0.93 -10.90
CA GLY A 130 2.00 -1.59 -9.83
C GLY A 130 1.09 -2.23 -8.81
N VAL A 131 1.72 -3.01 -7.95
CA VAL A 131 1.08 -3.70 -6.82
C VAL A 131 1.33 -2.92 -5.54
N VAL A 132 0.28 -2.63 -4.80
CA VAL A 132 0.40 -2.01 -3.48
C VAL A 132 0.88 -3.08 -2.50
N THR A 133 2.10 -2.93 -2.01
CA THR A 133 2.71 -3.90 -1.09
C THR A 133 2.51 -3.54 0.37
N HIS A 134 2.43 -2.27 0.68
CA HIS A 134 2.29 -1.76 2.04
C HIS A 134 1.39 -0.54 2.07
N ILE A 135 0.66 -0.40 3.17
CA ILE A 135 -0.17 0.77 3.46
C ILE A 135 0.37 1.38 4.75
N ILE A 136 0.69 2.66 4.72
CA ILE A 136 1.14 3.41 5.89
C ILE A 136 0.02 4.34 6.30
N HIS A 137 -0.61 4.01 7.42
CA HIS A 137 -1.72 4.77 7.99
C HIS A 137 -1.24 5.58 9.19
N ARG A 138 -1.50 6.87 9.14
CA ARG A 138 -1.16 7.78 10.25
C ARG A 138 -2.32 7.81 11.24
N THR A 139 -2.06 7.50 12.49
CA THR A 139 -3.10 7.46 13.54
C THR A 139 -3.28 8.79 14.26
N ARG A 140 -2.29 9.68 14.15
CA ARG A 140 -2.31 11.00 14.77
C ARG A 140 -2.17 12.08 13.70
N GLU A 141 -3.03 13.10 13.73
CA GLU A 141 -2.87 14.26 12.86
C GLU A 141 -1.56 14.98 13.20
N VAL A 142 -0.69 15.08 12.24
CA VAL A 142 0.51 15.90 12.32
C VAL A 142 0.18 17.27 11.74
N MET A 143 0.63 18.32 12.40
CA MET A 143 0.42 19.69 11.94
C MET A 143 0.76 19.84 10.46
N LYS A 144 -0.03 20.62 9.76
CA LYS A 144 -0.01 20.83 8.30
C LYS A 144 1.32 21.32 7.68
N CYS A 145 2.37 21.46 8.45
CA CYS A 145 3.65 22.02 7.98
C CYS A 145 4.56 21.00 7.28
N LEU A 146 4.17 19.74 7.18
CA LEU A 146 5.01 18.67 6.61
C LEU A 146 4.38 17.99 5.39
N ASP A 147 3.23 18.47 4.95
CA ASP A 147 2.57 17.93 3.75
C ASP A 147 2.93 18.71 2.51
#